data_accbd55a0ccfcb918b389a059bdcbce4
#
_entry.id   accbd55a0ccfcb918b389a059bdcbce4
#
_cell.length_a   1.000
_cell.length_b   1.000
_cell.length_c   1.000
_cell.angle_alpha   90.00
_cell.angle_beta   90.00
_cell.angle_gamma   90.00
#
_symmetry.space_group_name_H-M   'P 1'
#
loop_
_entity.id
_entity.type
_entity.pdbx_description
1 polymer ?
#
loop_
_entity_poly.entity_id
_entity_poly.type
_entity_poly.pdbx_seq_one_letter_code
_entity_poly.pdbx_strand_id
1 'polypeptide(L)'
;IKYLGVIGLILLSLLAGEATHRIAYGSKEWRCFTTLFDNRTELYDFQQIPSYQANKEFYDSIGISESEQILFDNYNFGIDEEINETIMGQIADYAGGLNQEAQPFVPKLQKYFKLYVYRFLGGPISVGSDYPWNYMTILLYITVFLLALCQGWNTEDKRHYRIWKHRVVTGLSILWKLCLLFAVRSALWMYILMGERFPDRITHSLYFMEFLQGFCLALSCKSAGLAEHIWYG
;
A
#
# COMPACT_ATOMS: atom_id res chain seq x y z
N ILE A 1 -5.97 28.93 -0.85
CA ILE A 1 -6.06 29.51 -2.20
C ILE A 1 -4.80 29.22 -3.02
N LYS A 2 -3.56 29.28 -2.45
CA LYS A 2 -2.28 29.13 -3.16
C LYS A 2 -2.13 27.82 -3.96
N TYR A 3 -2.79 26.74 -3.54
CA TYR A 3 -2.67 25.41 -4.15
C TYR A 3 -3.89 24.99 -5.00
N LEU A 4 -4.92 25.83 -5.11
CA LEU A 4 -6.12 25.50 -5.91
C LEU A 4 -5.82 25.26 -7.39
N GLY A 5 -4.87 26.01 -7.96
CA GLY A 5 -4.44 25.80 -9.34
C GLY A 5 -3.78 24.44 -9.57
N VAL A 6 -2.93 24.00 -8.63
CA VAL A 6 -2.27 22.68 -8.69
C VAL A 6 -3.30 21.56 -8.53
N ILE A 7 -4.22 21.70 -7.58
CA ILE A 7 -5.30 20.73 -7.38
C ILE A 7 -6.17 20.64 -8.63
N GLY A 8 -6.54 21.79 -9.22
CA GLY A 8 -7.32 21.84 -10.46
C GLY A 8 -6.61 21.16 -11.63
N LEU A 9 -5.29 21.36 -11.77
CA LEU A 9 -4.48 20.70 -12.81
C LEU A 9 -4.44 19.19 -12.61
N ILE A 10 -4.27 18.71 -11.38
CA ILE A 10 -4.27 17.27 -11.04
C ILE A 10 -5.62 16.66 -11.40
N LEU A 11 -6.73 17.28 -10.97
CA LEU A 11 -8.07 16.80 -11.28
C LEU A 11 -8.34 16.76 -12.78
N LEU A 12 -7.93 17.81 -13.52
CA LEU A 12 -8.07 17.84 -14.97
C LEU A 12 -7.28 16.73 -15.67
N SER A 13 -6.05 16.47 -15.19
CA SER A 13 -5.20 15.39 -15.72
C SER A 13 -5.83 14.01 -15.45
N LEU A 14 -6.40 13.80 -14.28
CA LEU A 14 -7.11 12.56 -13.95
C LEU A 14 -8.35 12.37 -14.82
N LEU A 15 -9.16 13.42 -15.01
CA LEU A 15 -10.34 13.36 -15.88
C LEU A 15 -9.95 13.11 -17.34
N ALA A 16 -8.90 13.75 -17.83
CA ALA A 16 -8.39 13.53 -19.19
C ALA A 16 -7.88 12.10 -19.36
N GLY A 17 -7.15 11.57 -18.37
CA GLY A 17 -6.69 10.17 -18.35
C GLY A 17 -7.85 9.19 -18.39
N GLU A 18 -8.87 9.39 -17.56
CA GLU A 18 -10.07 8.55 -17.53
C GLU A 18 -10.84 8.61 -18.86
N ALA A 19 -11.01 9.80 -19.44
CA ALA A 19 -11.67 9.95 -20.74
C ALA A 19 -10.90 9.20 -21.84
N THR A 20 -9.58 9.35 -21.88
CA THR A 20 -8.71 8.65 -22.83
C THR A 20 -8.82 7.13 -22.65
N HIS A 21 -8.81 6.65 -21.41
CA HIS A 21 -8.97 5.23 -21.09
C HIS A 21 -10.30 4.68 -21.62
N ARG A 22 -11.42 5.37 -21.34
CA ARG A 22 -12.75 4.95 -21.83
C ARG A 22 -12.86 4.93 -23.35
N ILE A 23 -12.23 5.88 -24.05
CA ILE A 23 -12.21 5.90 -25.51
C ILE A 23 -11.34 4.75 -26.08
N ALA A 24 -10.17 4.55 -25.53
CA ALA A 24 -9.22 3.54 -26.01
C ALA A 24 -9.68 2.11 -25.75
N TYR A 25 -10.31 1.87 -24.57
CA TYR A 25 -10.70 0.53 -24.09
C TYR A 25 -12.23 0.32 -24.00
N GLY A 26 -12.99 1.13 -24.71
CA GLY A 26 -14.47 1.06 -24.69
C GLY A 26 -15.10 0.03 -25.63
N SER A 27 -14.31 -0.69 -26.44
CA SER A 27 -14.83 -1.74 -27.34
C SER A 27 -15.43 -2.92 -26.57
N LYS A 28 -16.31 -3.69 -27.22
CA LYS A 28 -16.92 -4.87 -26.59
C LYS A 28 -15.86 -5.90 -26.21
N GLU A 29 -14.88 -6.14 -27.08
CA GLU A 29 -13.81 -7.10 -26.85
C GLU A 29 -12.94 -6.70 -25.65
N TRP A 30 -12.60 -5.43 -25.53
CA TRP A 30 -11.86 -4.93 -24.36
C TRP A 30 -12.67 -5.04 -23.07
N ARG A 31 -13.98 -4.81 -23.12
CA ARG A 31 -14.83 -5.02 -21.92
C ARG A 31 -14.88 -6.48 -21.51
N CYS A 32 -15.06 -7.41 -22.44
CA CYS A 32 -15.01 -8.86 -22.14
C CYS A 32 -13.64 -9.23 -21.54
N PHE A 33 -12.54 -8.76 -22.14
CA PHE A 33 -11.20 -9.00 -21.64
C PHE A 33 -10.98 -8.42 -20.24
N THR A 34 -11.36 -7.18 -19.99
CA THR A 34 -11.21 -6.55 -18.66
C THR A 34 -12.07 -7.26 -17.62
N THR A 35 -13.31 -7.62 -17.96
CA THR A 35 -14.19 -8.39 -17.05
C THR A 35 -13.60 -9.75 -16.71
N LEU A 36 -13.10 -10.48 -17.72
CA LEU A 36 -12.41 -11.75 -17.50
C LEU A 36 -11.18 -11.58 -16.62
N PHE A 37 -10.39 -10.54 -16.88
CA PHE A 37 -9.17 -10.24 -16.11
C PHE A 37 -9.48 -9.87 -14.65
N ASP A 38 -10.51 -9.06 -14.41
CA ASP A 38 -10.94 -8.65 -13.08
C ASP A 38 -11.47 -9.85 -12.29
N ASN A 39 -12.35 -10.68 -12.91
CA ASN A 39 -12.89 -11.88 -12.29
C ASN A 39 -11.80 -12.91 -12.00
N ARG A 40 -10.85 -13.08 -12.93
CA ARG A 40 -9.66 -13.91 -12.71
C ARG A 40 -8.82 -13.39 -11.54
N THR A 41 -8.62 -12.08 -11.48
CA THR A 41 -7.84 -11.47 -10.40
C THR A 41 -8.54 -11.67 -9.06
N GLU A 42 -9.86 -11.49 -9.02
CA GLU A 42 -10.65 -11.77 -7.82
C GLU A 42 -10.48 -13.23 -7.39
N LEU A 43 -10.69 -14.18 -8.30
CA LEU A 43 -10.63 -15.61 -7.99
C LEU A 43 -9.24 -16.07 -7.53
N TYR A 44 -8.18 -15.70 -8.25
CA TYR A 44 -6.84 -16.24 -7.99
C TYR A 44 -6.02 -15.41 -6.99
N ASP A 45 -6.31 -14.14 -6.86
CA ASP A 45 -5.52 -13.24 -6.01
C ASP A 45 -6.14 -13.04 -4.63
N PHE A 46 -7.47 -13.14 -4.53
CA PHE A 46 -8.20 -12.84 -3.30
C PHE A 46 -9.01 -14.02 -2.74
N GLN A 47 -9.34 -14.99 -3.58
CA GLN A 47 -10.16 -16.13 -3.18
C GLN A 47 -9.36 -17.44 -3.30
N GLN A 48 -9.99 -18.53 -2.92
CA GLN A 48 -9.52 -19.88 -3.20
C GLN A 48 -10.54 -20.57 -4.10
N ILE A 49 -10.06 -21.29 -5.11
CA ILE A 49 -10.94 -22.02 -6.00
C ILE A 49 -11.66 -23.12 -5.20
N PRO A 50 -13.01 -23.11 -5.17
CA PRO A 50 -13.76 -24.15 -4.47
C PRO A 50 -13.52 -25.52 -5.10
N SER A 51 -13.28 -26.55 -4.29
CA SER A 51 -13.11 -27.90 -4.81
C SER A 51 -14.43 -28.42 -5.41
N TYR A 52 -14.36 -29.14 -6.54
CA TYR A 52 -15.53 -29.68 -7.21
C TYR A 52 -16.35 -30.60 -6.31
N GLN A 53 -15.67 -31.51 -5.59
CA GLN A 53 -16.33 -32.53 -4.78
C GLN A 53 -17.15 -31.93 -3.61
N ALA A 54 -16.68 -30.85 -3.01
CA ALA A 54 -17.40 -30.17 -1.93
C ALA A 54 -18.51 -29.24 -2.40
N ASN A 55 -18.45 -28.81 -3.70
CA ASN A 55 -19.34 -27.80 -4.25
C ASN A 55 -19.98 -28.26 -5.56
N LYS A 56 -20.23 -29.56 -5.68
CA LYS A 56 -20.72 -30.18 -6.93
C LYS A 56 -22.00 -29.55 -7.45
N GLU A 57 -22.99 -29.29 -6.57
CA GLU A 57 -24.26 -28.70 -6.96
C GLU A 57 -24.10 -27.31 -7.61
N PHE A 58 -23.14 -26.53 -7.10
CA PHE A 58 -22.82 -25.23 -7.69
C PHE A 58 -22.20 -25.39 -9.08
N TYR A 59 -21.19 -26.23 -9.25
CA TYR A 59 -20.52 -26.46 -10.54
C TYR A 59 -21.47 -27.05 -11.58
N ASP A 60 -22.30 -28.02 -11.20
CA ASP A 60 -23.31 -28.59 -12.07
C ASP A 60 -24.33 -27.53 -12.51
N SER A 61 -24.68 -26.56 -11.64
CA SER A 61 -25.61 -25.46 -11.95
C SER A 61 -25.08 -24.48 -12.99
N ILE A 62 -23.77 -24.31 -13.08
CA ILE A 62 -23.11 -23.42 -14.06
C ILE A 62 -22.52 -24.19 -15.25
N GLY A 63 -22.75 -25.50 -15.31
CA GLY A 63 -22.36 -26.37 -16.43
C GLY A 63 -20.87 -26.73 -16.46
N ILE A 64 -20.16 -26.60 -15.33
CA ILE A 64 -18.72 -26.89 -15.22
C ILE A 64 -18.53 -28.32 -14.67
N SER A 65 -17.81 -29.16 -15.42
CA SER A 65 -17.42 -30.49 -15.02
C SER A 65 -16.21 -30.52 -14.08
N GLU A 66 -15.94 -31.65 -13.46
CA GLU A 66 -14.76 -31.86 -12.63
C GLU A 66 -13.45 -31.63 -13.38
N SER A 67 -13.39 -32.06 -14.67
CA SER A 67 -12.22 -31.83 -15.51
C SER A 67 -11.96 -30.38 -15.84
N GLU A 68 -13.00 -29.56 -16.03
CA GLU A 68 -12.90 -28.14 -16.25
C GLU A 68 -12.50 -27.41 -14.96
N GLN A 69 -13.01 -27.85 -13.80
CA GLN A 69 -12.57 -27.29 -12.51
C GLN A 69 -11.06 -27.53 -12.28
N ILE A 70 -10.51 -28.66 -12.71
CA ILE A 70 -9.06 -28.92 -12.68
C ILE A 70 -8.29 -27.95 -13.59
N LEU A 71 -8.88 -27.45 -14.69
CA LEU A 71 -8.25 -26.42 -15.52
C LEU A 71 -8.09 -25.11 -14.73
N PHE A 72 -9.07 -24.74 -13.91
CA PHE A 72 -8.91 -23.59 -13.01
C PHE A 72 -7.78 -23.82 -12.00
N ASP A 73 -7.72 -24.96 -11.33
CA ASP A 73 -6.66 -25.26 -10.35
C ASP A 73 -5.25 -25.16 -10.95
N ASN A 74 -5.11 -25.50 -12.23
CA ASN A 74 -3.83 -25.51 -12.95
C ASN A 74 -3.58 -24.25 -13.78
N TYR A 75 -4.38 -23.18 -13.68
CA TYR A 75 -4.26 -21.97 -14.50
C TYR A 75 -4.43 -22.20 -16.02
N ASN A 76 -5.04 -23.30 -16.43
CA ASN A 76 -5.20 -23.70 -17.82
C ASN A 76 -6.61 -23.41 -18.38
N PHE A 77 -7.40 -22.59 -17.70
CA PHE A 77 -8.77 -22.23 -18.08
C PHE A 77 -8.91 -21.65 -19.50
N GLY A 78 -7.86 -21.04 -20.05
CA GLY A 78 -7.86 -20.50 -21.41
C GLY A 78 -7.78 -21.53 -22.53
N ILE A 79 -7.72 -22.82 -22.22
CA ILE A 79 -7.75 -23.92 -23.22
C ILE A 79 -9.19 -24.23 -23.63
N ASP A 80 -10.15 -23.95 -22.75
CA ASP A 80 -11.56 -24.24 -22.97
C ASP A 80 -12.33 -22.96 -23.31
N GLU A 81 -12.91 -22.90 -24.49
CA GLU A 81 -13.67 -21.73 -24.98
C GLU A 81 -14.99 -21.53 -24.23
N GLU A 82 -15.50 -22.53 -23.53
CA GLU A 82 -16.72 -22.43 -22.72
C GLU A 82 -16.46 -21.63 -21.42
N ILE A 83 -15.21 -21.60 -20.96
CA ILE A 83 -14.79 -20.82 -19.79
C ILE A 83 -14.62 -19.34 -20.17
N ASN A 84 -15.71 -18.61 -20.10
CA ASN A 84 -15.77 -17.19 -20.45
C ASN A 84 -15.77 -16.28 -19.20
N GLU A 85 -15.85 -14.95 -19.43
CA GLU A 85 -15.88 -13.96 -18.36
C GLU A 85 -17.03 -14.14 -17.36
N THR A 86 -18.17 -14.66 -17.82
CA THR A 86 -19.37 -14.87 -16.98
C THR A 86 -19.16 -16.05 -16.03
N ILE A 87 -18.69 -17.18 -16.53
CA ILE A 87 -18.38 -18.37 -15.73
C ILE A 87 -17.30 -18.05 -14.68
N MET A 88 -16.23 -17.36 -15.11
CA MET A 88 -15.19 -16.92 -14.18
C MET A 88 -15.74 -16.03 -13.06
N GLY A 89 -16.67 -15.11 -13.40
CA GLY A 89 -17.34 -14.24 -12.43
C GLY A 89 -18.19 -15.01 -11.44
N GLN A 90 -18.98 -15.96 -11.92
CA GLN A 90 -19.83 -16.79 -11.06
C GLN A 90 -19.01 -17.60 -10.05
N ILE A 91 -17.87 -18.15 -10.47
CA ILE A 91 -16.96 -18.88 -9.58
C ILE A 91 -16.30 -17.93 -8.57
N ALA A 92 -15.89 -16.73 -9.00
CA ALA A 92 -15.28 -15.73 -8.13
C ALA A 92 -16.27 -15.24 -7.06
N ASP A 93 -17.51 -14.93 -7.46
CA ASP A 93 -18.58 -14.48 -6.56
C ASP A 93 -18.94 -15.57 -5.53
N TYR A 94 -19.08 -16.81 -5.99
CA TYR A 94 -19.37 -17.94 -5.11
C TYR A 94 -18.23 -18.18 -4.10
N ALA A 95 -16.98 -18.18 -4.57
CA ALA A 95 -15.81 -18.30 -3.70
C ALA A 95 -15.72 -17.15 -2.69
N GLY A 96 -16.04 -15.91 -3.11
CA GLY A 96 -16.13 -14.74 -2.25
C GLY A 96 -17.19 -14.89 -1.16
N GLY A 97 -18.37 -15.43 -1.51
CA GLY A 97 -19.42 -15.74 -0.55
C GLY A 97 -18.97 -16.73 0.53
N LEU A 98 -18.34 -17.81 0.13
CA LEU A 98 -17.81 -18.82 1.08
C LEU A 98 -16.76 -18.23 2.03
N ASN A 99 -15.90 -17.34 1.55
CA ASN A 99 -14.86 -16.70 2.36
C ASN A 99 -15.40 -15.62 3.29
N GLN A 100 -16.41 -14.86 2.90
CA GLN A 100 -17.04 -13.83 3.75
C GLN A 100 -17.72 -14.42 4.98
N GLU A 101 -18.35 -15.59 4.84
CA GLU A 101 -18.93 -16.30 5.97
C GLU A 101 -17.88 -16.82 6.96
N ALA A 102 -16.66 -17.09 6.48
CA ALA A 102 -15.63 -17.77 7.26
C ALA A 102 -14.84 -16.86 8.21
N GLN A 103 -14.75 -15.52 8.00
CA GLN A 103 -13.89 -14.65 8.82
C GLN A 103 -14.53 -13.32 9.22
N PRO A 104 -15.06 -13.19 10.46
CA PRO A 104 -15.52 -11.91 10.98
C PRO A 104 -14.39 -10.88 11.03
N PHE A 105 -14.73 -9.60 10.73
CA PHE A 105 -13.79 -8.50 10.54
C PHE A 105 -12.79 -8.31 11.70
N VAL A 106 -13.25 -8.39 12.95
CA VAL A 106 -12.41 -8.11 14.13
C VAL A 106 -11.29 -9.15 14.33
N PRO A 107 -11.55 -10.46 14.29
CA PRO A 107 -10.49 -11.48 14.30
C PRO A 107 -9.52 -11.34 13.10
N LYS A 108 -10.03 -11.04 11.91
CA LYS A 108 -9.21 -10.78 10.71
C LYS A 108 -8.25 -9.60 10.96
N LEU A 109 -8.75 -8.48 11.44
CA LEU A 109 -7.95 -7.30 11.78
C LEU A 109 -6.87 -7.63 12.82
N GLN A 110 -7.20 -8.38 13.88
CA GLN A 110 -6.24 -8.78 14.91
C GLN A 110 -5.13 -9.69 14.36
N LYS A 111 -5.48 -10.64 13.48
CA LYS A 111 -4.52 -11.53 12.80
C LYS A 111 -3.51 -10.72 12.01
N TYR A 112 -3.99 -9.81 11.16
CA TYR A 112 -3.13 -9.02 10.28
C TYR A 112 -2.36 -7.93 11.02
N PHE A 113 -2.90 -7.39 12.10
CA PHE A 113 -2.15 -6.49 12.97
C PHE A 113 -0.96 -7.19 13.64
N LYS A 114 -1.15 -8.42 14.13
CA LYS A 114 -0.03 -9.22 14.67
C LYS A 114 1.03 -9.50 13.60
N LEU A 115 0.60 -9.84 12.38
CA LEU A 115 1.50 -10.07 11.26
C LEU A 115 2.25 -8.78 10.88
N TYR A 116 1.57 -7.62 10.85
CA TYR A 116 2.18 -6.33 10.64
C TYR A 116 3.30 -6.05 11.66
N VAL A 117 3.00 -6.21 12.93
CA VAL A 117 3.98 -6.00 14.01
C VAL A 117 5.16 -6.95 13.88
N TYR A 118 4.91 -8.23 13.58
CA TYR A 118 5.96 -9.22 13.34
C TYR A 118 6.87 -8.82 12.18
N ARG A 119 6.31 -8.43 11.04
CA ARG A 119 7.09 -8.03 9.87
C ARG A 119 7.88 -6.74 10.12
N PHE A 120 7.26 -5.76 10.78
CA PHE A 120 7.90 -4.49 11.09
C PHE A 120 9.04 -4.60 12.12
N LEU A 121 8.90 -5.43 13.14
CA LEU A 121 9.91 -5.62 14.18
C LEU A 121 10.90 -6.74 13.88
N GLY A 122 10.62 -7.56 12.87
CA GLY A 122 11.47 -8.70 12.49
C GLY A 122 12.86 -8.27 12.03
N GLY A 123 13.89 -9.02 12.46
CA GLY A 123 15.29 -8.80 12.11
C GLY A 123 15.77 -9.75 10.99
N PRO A 124 17.07 -9.80 10.74
CA PRO A 124 17.67 -10.56 9.62
C PRO A 124 17.42 -12.08 9.68
N ILE A 125 17.11 -12.64 10.85
CA ILE A 125 16.83 -14.08 11.03
C ILE A 125 15.32 -14.37 10.89
N SER A 126 14.48 -13.33 10.92
CA SER A 126 13.00 -13.48 10.87
C SER A 126 12.55 -13.66 9.41
N VAL A 127 12.19 -14.90 9.05
CA VAL A 127 11.69 -15.21 7.70
C VAL A 127 10.40 -14.42 7.41
N GLY A 128 10.36 -13.75 6.24
CA GLY A 128 9.20 -12.95 5.84
C GLY A 128 9.06 -11.60 6.58
N SER A 129 10.12 -11.14 7.27
CA SER A 129 10.17 -9.77 7.81
C SER A 129 10.50 -8.74 6.71
N ASP A 130 10.25 -7.46 7.00
CA ASP A 130 10.58 -6.35 6.09
C ASP A 130 12.04 -5.88 6.21
N TYR A 131 12.91 -6.70 6.78
CA TYR A 131 14.35 -6.40 6.87
C TYR A 131 14.95 -6.33 5.45
N PRO A 132 15.86 -5.36 5.17
CA PRO A 132 16.40 -4.33 6.07
C PRO A 132 15.61 -3.00 6.09
N TRP A 133 14.53 -2.86 5.32
CA TRP A 133 13.81 -1.60 5.10
C TRP A 133 13.23 -1.00 6.39
N ASN A 134 12.69 -1.83 7.26
CA ASN A 134 12.16 -1.44 8.56
C ASN A 134 13.22 -0.74 9.43
N TYR A 135 14.43 -1.34 9.53
CA TYR A 135 15.54 -0.76 10.31
C TYR A 135 16.11 0.49 9.67
N MET A 136 16.23 0.54 8.35
CA MET A 136 16.68 1.73 7.62
C MET A 136 15.73 2.90 7.85
N THR A 137 14.43 2.67 7.85
CA THR A 137 13.42 3.70 8.11
C THR A 137 13.48 4.20 9.55
N ILE A 138 13.62 3.30 10.52
CA ILE A 138 13.78 3.68 11.94
C ILE A 138 15.05 4.52 12.13
N LEU A 139 16.18 4.09 11.55
CA LEU A 139 17.44 4.83 11.63
C LEU A 139 17.30 6.23 11.00
N LEU A 140 16.66 6.32 9.85
CA LEU A 140 16.38 7.60 9.18
C LEU A 140 15.53 8.50 10.08
N TYR A 141 14.47 8.00 10.71
CA TYR A 141 13.62 8.78 11.61
C TYR A 141 14.39 9.33 12.80
N ILE A 142 15.22 8.51 13.43
CA ILE A 142 16.09 8.94 14.53
C ILE A 142 17.04 10.04 14.03
N THR A 143 17.66 9.85 12.86
CA THR A 143 18.59 10.82 12.28
C THR A 143 17.90 12.15 11.97
N VAL A 144 16.74 12.13 11.32
CA VAL A 144 15.97 13.36 11.01
C VAL A 144 15.55 14.09 12.27
N PHE A 145 15.10 13.36 13.29
CA PHE A 145 14.71 13.94 14.56
C PHE A 145 15.90 14.59 15.30
N LEU A 146 17.04 13.90 15.33
CA LEU A 146 18.27 14.43 15.93
C LEU A 146 18.76 15.68 15.16
N LEU A 147 18.76 15.66 13.83
CA LEU A 147 19.10 16.83 13.02
C LEU A 147 18.19 18.03 13.35
N ALA A 148 16.89 17.81 13.52
CA ALA A 148 15.94 18.85 13.88
C ALA A 148 16.23 19.46 15.28
N LEU A 149 16.64 18.62 16.24
CA LEU A 149 17.02 19.09 17.58
C LEU A 149 18.37 19.83 17.58
N CYS A 150 19.29 19.47 16.67
CA CYS A 150 20.58 20.12 16.55
C CYS A 150 20.54 21.46 15.80
N GLN A 151 19.43 21.79 15.14
CA GLN A 151 19.24 23.10 14.52
C GLN A 151 19.32 24.21 15.58
N GLY A 152 20.14 25.22 15.32
CA GLY A 152 20.35 26.35 16.26
C GLY A 152 21.41 26.09 17.32
N TRP A 153 22.27 25.03 17.20
CA TRP A 153 23.40 24.86 18.13
C TRP A 153 24.48 25.92 17.96
N ASN A 154 24.58 26.56 16.79
CA ASN A 154 25.65 27.50 16.43
C ASN A 154 25.29 28.99 16.66
N THR A 155 24.17 29.30 17.24
CA THR A 155 23.86 30.70 17.58
C THR A 155 24.50 31.08 18.90
N GLU A 156 25.52 31.95 18.85
CA GLU A 156 26.19 32.54 20.03
C GLU A 156 25.27 33.46 20.84
N ASP A 157 24.00 33.54 20.55
CA ASP A 157 23.07 34.46 21.17
C ASP A 157 22.66 33.98 22.56
N LYS A 158 22.97 34.81 23.56
CA LYS A 158 22.81 34.62 25.03
C LYS A 158 21.36 34.48 25.51
N ARG A 159 20.39 34.23 24.65
CA ARG A 159 18.98 34.05 25.04
C ARG A 159 18.58 32.56 25.06
N HIS A 160 19.16 31.80 25.93
CA HIS A 160 18.92 30.36 26.13
C HIS A 160 17.44 29.95 26.09
N TYR A 161 16.52 30.71 26.64
CA TYR A 161 15.10 30.40 26.69
C TYR A 161 14.43 30.43 25.30
N ARG A 162 14.77 31.40 24.44
CA ARG A 162 14.18 31.54 23.10
C ARG A 162 14.67 30.41 22.18
N ILE A 163 15.95 30.06 22.29
CA ILE A 163 16.57 28.97 21.52
C ILE A 163 15.94 27.63 21.91
N TRP A 164 15.80 27.36 23.20
CA TRP A 164 15.18 26.10 23.68
C TRP A 164 13.73 25.96 23.21
N LYS A 165 12.92 27.02 23.31
CA LYS A 165 11.54 27.02 22.79
C LYS A 165 11.47 26.76 21.29
N HIS A 166 12.36 27.37 20.49
CA HIS A 166 12.43 27.14 19.04
C HIS A 166 12.77 25.68 18.71
N ARG A 167 13.74 25.09 19.39
CA ARG A 167 14.12 23.68 19.22
C ARG A 167 12.97 22.72 19.53
N VAL A 168 12.27 22.95 20.62
CA VAL A 168 11.13 22.12 21.01
C VAL A 168 10.02 22.21 19.95
N VAL A 169 9.68 23.41 19.49
CA VAL A 169 8.65 23.62 18.47
C VAL A 169 9.06 22.96 17.14
N THR A 170 10.31 23.12 16.71
CA THR A 170 10.84 22.49 15.48
C THR A 170 10.86 20.98 15.64
N GLY A 171 11.37 20.45 16.76
CA GLY A 171 11.37 19.03 17.04
C GLY A 171 9.96 18.42 17.03
N LEU A 172 8.98 19.05 17.66
CA LEU A 172 7.59 18.62 17.65
C LEU A 172 6.98 18.67 16.25
N SER A 173 7.29 19.70 15.46
CA SER A 173 6.83 19.80 14.06
C SER A 173 7.39 18.68 13.20
N ILE A 174 8.67 18.34 13.36
CA ILE A 174 9.28 17.22 12.64
C ILE A 174 8.74 15.88 13.13
N LEU A 175 8.64 15.70 14.43
CA LEU A 175 8.06 14.50 15.03
C LEU A 175 6.64 14.23 14.48
N TRP A 176 5.79 15.25 14.41
CA TRP A 176 4.46 15.14 13.83
C TRP A 176 4.50 14.67 12.37
N LYS A 177 5.40 15.24 11.55
CA LYS A 177 5.56 14.83 10.15
C LYS A 177 6.02 13.37 10.02
N LEU A 178 6.96 12.95 10.86
CA LEU A 178 7.43 11.55 10.90
C LEU A 178 6.31 10.60 11.35
N CYS A 179 5.55 10.97 12.38
CA CYS A 179 4.38 10.21 12.81
C CYS A 179 3.32 10.10 11.71
N LEU A 180 3.10 11.16 10.94
CA LEU A 180 2.16 11.14 9.82
C LEU A 180 2.64 10.21 8.70
N LEU A 181 3.92 10.27 8.33
CA LEU A 181 4.52 9.34 7.34
C LEU A 181 4.37 7.90 7.78
N PHE A 182 4.74 7.61 9.02
CA PHE A 182 4.57 6.28 9.61
C PHE A 182 3.11 5.82 9.59
N ALA A 183 2.17 6.69 9.97
CA ALA A 183 0.75 6.35 10.01
C ALA A 183 0.18 6.07 8.61
N VAL A 184 0.53 6.88 7.61
CA VAL A 184 0.09 6.69 6.22
C VAL A 184 0.63 5.38 5.66
N ARG A 185 1.94 5.12 5.80
CA ARG A 185 2.52 3.85 5.36
C ARG A 185 1.86 2.67 6.06
N SER A 186 1.67 2.76 7.39
CA SER A 186 1.07 1.68 8.17
C SER A 186 -0.38 1.41 7.78
N ALA A 187 -1.15 2.47 7.48
CA ALA A 187 -2.53 2.34 7.01
C ALA A 187 -2.60 1.66 5.64
N LEU A 188 -1.75 2.07 4.68
CA LEU A 188 -1.64 1.44 3.37
C LEU A 188 -1.21 -0.03 3.47
N TRP A 189 -0.26 -0.31 4.35
CA TRP A 189 0.23 -1.65 4.62
C TRP A 189 -0.86 -2.55 5.20
N MET A 190 -1.60 -2.06 6.19
CA MET A 190 -2.75 -2.78 6.77
C MET A 190 -3.86 -3.01 5.74
N TYR A 191 -4.12 -2.04 4.87
CA TYR A 191 -5.08 -2.19 3.77
C TYR A 191 -4.69 -3.36 2.85
N ILE A 192 -3.41 -3.45 2.45
CA ILE A 192 -2.89 -4.53 1.61
C ILE A 192 -2.98 -5.89 2.33
N LEU A 193 -2.59 -5.94 3.61
CA LEU A 193 -2.68 -7.17 4.42
C LEU A 193 -4.11 -7.69 4.56
N MET A 194 -5.07 -6.79 4.73
CA MET A 194 -6.47 -7.18 4.85
C MET A 194 -7.05 -7.73 3.55
N GLY A 195 -6.45 -7.39 2.40
CA GLY A 195 -6.71 -8.00 1.12
C GLY A 195 -6.05 -9.37 0.92
N GLU A 196 -5.39 -9.92 1.97
CA GLU A 196 -4.73 -11.24 1.99
C GLU A 196 -3.59 -11.42 0.98
N ARG A 197 -3.26 -10.38 0.25
CA ARG A 197 -2.20 -10.37 -0.75
C ARG A 197 -1.17 -9.28 -0.42
N PHE A 198 0.02 -9.68 -0.01
CA PHE A 198 1.08 -8.77 0.44
C PHE A 198 2.44 -9.11 -0.21
N PRO A 199 2.58 -8.95 -1.52
CA PRO A 199 3.84 -9.22 -2.20
C PRO A 199 4.91 -8.21 -1.75
N ASP A 200 6.11 -8.71 -1.47
CA ASP A 200 7.24 -7.92 -0.97
C ASP A 200 7.57 -6.72 -1.86
N ARG A 201 7.38 -6.85 -3.19
CA ARG A 201 7.56 -5.75 -4.15
C ARG A 201 6.70 -4.52 -3.84
N ILE A 202 5.48 -4.70 -3.30
CA ILE A 202 4.58 -3.58 -2.95
C ILE A 202 4.98 -3.03 -1.57
N THR A 203 5.20 -3.89 -0.59
CA THR A 203 5.58 -3.46 0.77
C THR A 203 6.92 -2.74 0.77
N HIS A 204 7.91 -3.23 0.03
CA HIS A 204 9.21 -2.57 -0.12
C HIS A 204 9.10 -1.22 -0.84
N SER A 205 8.21 -1.08 -1.83
CA SER A 205 7.96 0.20 -2.50
C SER A 205 7.39 1.25 -1.53
N LEU A 206 6.51 0.86 -0.61
CA LEU A 206 5.99 1.77 0.43
C LEU A 206 7.10 2.26 1.36
N TYR A 207 7.99 1.37 1.81
CA TYR A 207 9.16 1.75 2.61
C TYR A 207 10.09 2.69 1.83
N PHE A 208 10.33 2.40 0.55
CA PHE A 208 11.17 3.24 -0.29
C PHE A 208 10.62 4.66 -0.43
N MET A 209 9.31 4.80 -0.66
CA MET A 209 8.66 6.12 -0.73
C MET A 209 8.72 6.86 0.61
N GLU A 210 8.51 6.18 1.73
CA GLU A 210 8.66 6.73 3.07
C GLU A 210 10.10 7.19 3.33
N PHE A 211 11.08 6.39 2.92
CA PHE A 211 12.50 6.70 3.02
C PHE A 211 12.86 7.97 2.22
N LEU A 212 12.42 8.07 0.96
CA LEU A 212 12.64 9.27 0.14
C LEU A 212 12.07 10.53 0.79
N GLN A 213 10.86 10.47 1.32
CA GLN A 213 10.22 11.60 1.99
C GLN A 213 10.96 11.98 3.29
N GLY A 214 11.38 10.98 4.07
CA GLY A 214 12.21 11.19 5.25
C GLY A 214 13.56 11.85 4.90
N PHE A 215 14.18 11.42 3.81
CA PHE A 215 15.42 12.02 3.31
C PHE A 215 15.22 13.47 2.87
N CYS A 216 14.13 13.79 2.18
CA CYS A 216 13.77 15.18 1.85
C CYS A 216 13.58 16.05 3.10
N LEU A 217 12.99 15.49 4.17
CA LEU A 217 12.89 16.19 5.46
C LEU A 217 14.28 16.45 6.07
N ALA A 218 15.19 15.47 6.02
CA ALA A 218 16.57 15.63 6.49
C ALA A 218 17.31 16.76 5.75
N LEU A 219 17.19 16.79 4.41
CA LEU A 219 17.78 17.85 3.58
C LEU A 219 17.17 19.22 3.91
N SER A 220 15.85 19.30 4.12
CA SER A 220 15.18 20.54 4.49
C SER A 220 15.65 21.05 5.86
N CYS A 221 15.88 20.16 6.82
CA CYS A 221 16.47 20.52 8.09
C CYS A 221 17.88 21.10 7.91
N LYS A 222 18.72 20.46 7.08
CA LYS A 222 20.09 20.91 6.84
C LYS A 222 20.12 22.28 6.13
N SER A 223 19.27 22.49 5.11
CA SER A 223 19.25 23.74 4.34
C SER A 223 18.75 24.93 5.18
N ALA A 224 17.81 24.73 6.10
CA ALA A 224 17.37 25.78 7.03
C ALA A 224 18.51 26.24 7.95
N GLY A 225 19.32 25.29 8.48
CA GLY A 225 20.50 25.62 9.27
C GLY A 225 21.59 26.37 8.47
N LEU A 226 21.77 26.06 7.20
CA LEU A 226 22.72 26.76 6.32
C LEU A 226 22.22 28.18 5.98
N ALA A 227 20.94 28.36 5.74
CA ALA A 227 20.36 29.67 5.45
C ALA A 227 20.48 30.62 6.65
N GLU A 228 20.29 30.15 7.87
CA GLU A 228 20.53 30.94 9.09
C GLU A 228 22.00 31.41 9.20
N HIS A 229 22.95 30.54 8.83
CA HIS A 229 24.38 30.89 8.84
C HIS A 229 24.75 31.99 7.81
N ILE A 230 24.08 32.01 6.66
CA ILE A 230 24.36 33.00 5.56
C ILE A 230 23.72 34.37 5.88
N TRP A 231 22.61 34.39 6.62
CA TRP A 231 21.88 35.65 6.91
C TRP A 231 22.30 36.33 8.21
N TYR A 232 23.00 35.65 9.11
CA TYR A 232 23.39 36.16 10.44
C TYR A 232 24.90 36.10 10.70
N GLY A 233 25.72 35.70 9.75
CA GLY A 233 27.19 35.78 9.76
C GLY A 233 27.66 36.89 8.87
#